data_3a4573dd154e0a01e51ab3dbeaab9eb4
#
_entry.id   3a4573dd154e0a01e51ab3dbeaab9eb4
#
_cell.length_a   1.000
_cell.length_b   1.000
_cell.length_c   1.000
_cell.angle_alpha   90.00
_cell.angle_beta   90.00
_cell.angle_gamma   90.00
#
_symmetry.space_group_name_H-M   'P 1'
#
loop_
_entity.id
_entity.type
_entity.pdbx_description
1 polymer ?
#
loop_
_entity_poly.entity_id
_entity_poly.type
_entity_poly.pdbx_seq_one_letter_code
_entity_poly.pdbx_strand_id
1 'polypeptide(L)'
;MVVNKVDKPNCRPDEVQEEVFDLMCSLNATDDQLDFKTVFGSAKQGWMSEDWRKPTSDITPLLDAILAEIPAPKVVEGTPQLQVTSLEYSPYVGRIAVGKLTRGELRTGQQISLCKRYDVVEKHKIKQLMVFDGLGKANVDTVQCGDICAVVGIDGFEIGDTGA
;
A
#
# COMPACT_ATOMS: atom_id res chain seq x y z
N MET A 1 15.58 0.92 5.26
CA MET A 1 15.13 0.85 6.68
C MET A 1 14.83 2.25 7.22
N VAL A 2 13.89 2.42 8.17
CA VAL A 2 13.62 3.72 8.83
C VAL A 2 13.70 3.54 10.34
N VAL A 3 14.64 4.24 10.97
CA VAL A 3 14.83 4.26 12.43
C VAL A 3 14.23 5.55 12.99
N ASN A 4 13.01 5.44 13.50
CA ASN A 4 12.25 6.57 14.04
C ASN A 4 12.50 6.75 15.55
N LYS A 5 12.12 7.93 16.07
CA LYS A 5 12.20 8.29 17.50
C LYS A 5 13.62 8.47 18.03
N VAL A 6 14.57 8.88 17.19
CA VAL A 6 15.95 9.19 17.62
C VAL A 6 16.05 10.43 18.48
N ASP A 7 14.94 11.18 18.65
CA ASP A 7 14.79 12.29 19.61
C ASP A 7 14.69 11.84 21.07
N LYS A 8 14.58 10.55 21.34
CA LYS A 8 14.45 10.05 22.69
C LYS A 8 15.82 9.94 23.37
N PRO A 9 15.93 10.28 24.70
CA PRO A 9 17.21 10.31 25.40
C PRO A 9 17.88 8.92 25.53
N ASN A 10 17.10 7.85 25.38
CA ASN A 10 17.58 6.46 25.43
C ASN A 10 17.51 5.76 24.07
N CYS A 11 17.55 6.52 22.97
CA CYS A 11 17.61 5.93 21.63
C CYS A 11 18.94 5.22 21.42
N ARG A 12 18.89 4.13 20.64
CA ARG A 12 20.04 3.28 20.26
C ARG A 12 20.07 3.04 18.76
N PRO A 13 20.18 4.10 17.91
CA PRO A 13 20.00 3.95 16.47
C PRO A 13 21.00 3.00 15.81
N ASP A 14 22.28 3.08 16.21
CA ASP A 14 23.34 2.25 15.64
C ASP A 14 23.12 0.77 16.03
N GLU A 15 22.83 0.47 17.31
CA GLU A 15 22.55 -0.88 17.78
C GLU A 15 21.30 -1.49 17.10
N VAL A 16 20.24 -0.68 16.92
CA VAL A 16 19.01 -1.13 16.22
C VAL A 16 19.30 -1.49 14.77
N GLN A 17 20.18 -0.75 14.10
CA GLN A 17 20.59 -1.06 12.73
C GLN A 17 21.33 -2.40 12.67
N GLU A 18 22.25 -2.66 13.61
CA GLU A 18 22.97 -3.93 13.72
C GLU A 18 22.02 -5.09 14.05
N GLU A 19 21.10 -4.91 15.02
CA GLU A 19 20.10 -5.93 15.38
C GLU A 19 19.19 -6.31 14.19
N VAL A 20 18.80 -5.34 13.36
CA VAL A 20 18.01 -5.62 12.15
C VAL A 20 18.84 -6.34 11.09
N PHE A 21 20.10 -5.95 10.90
CA PHE A 21 21.00 -6.63 9.98
C PHE A 21 21.21 -8.09 10.39
N ASP A 22 21.48 -8.37 11.66
CA ASP A 22 21.63 -9.71 12.21
C ASP A 22 20.35 -10.55 12.05
N LEU A 23 19.18 -9.92 12.24
CA LEU A 23 17.89 -10.57 12.01
C LEU A 23 17.73 -10.96 10.54
N MET A 24 18.05 -10.09 9.61
CA MET A 24 17.99 -10.39 8.18
C MET A 24 18.94 -11.53 7.79
N CYS A 25 20.16 -11.54 8.34
CA CYS A 25 21.10 -12.64 8.16
C CYS A 25 20.55 -13.97 8.69
N SER A 26 19.93 -13.98 9.88
CA SER A 26 19.32 -15.19 10.45
C SER A 26 18.10 -15.69 9.67
N LEU A 27 17.46 -14.83 8.88
CA LEU A 27 16.38 -15.18 7.96
C LEU A 27 16.88 -15.60 6.56
N ASN A 28 18.20 -15.75 6.38
CA ASN A 28 18.86 -16.07 5.12
C ASN A 28 18.56 -15.04 4.00
N ALA A 29 18.58 -13.76 4.34
CA ALA A 29 18.46 -12.70 3.36
C ALA A 29 19.60 -12.76 2.33
N THR A 30 19.30 -12.42 1.08
CA THR A 30 20.29 -12.29 0.00
C THR A 30 21.12 -11.01 0.17
N ASP A 31 22.29 -10.94 -0.49
CA ASP A 31 23.14 -9.74 -0.47
C ASP A 31 22.35 -8.47 -0.87
N ASP A 32 21.50 -8.56 -1.90
CA ASP A 32 20.63 -7.46 -2.34
C ASP A 32 19.61 -7.03 -1.26
N GLN A 33 19.17 -7.97 -0.41
CA GLN A 33 18.25 -7.67 0.69
C GLN A 33 18.99 -7.11 1.93
N LEU A 34 20.27 -7.38 2.05
CA LEU A 34 21.14 -6.84 3.11
C LEU A 34 21.67 -5.44 2.78
N ASP A 35 21.74 -5.08 1.49
CA ASP A 35 22.15 -3.75 1.01
C ASP A 35 20.96 -2.78 1.04
N PHE A 36 20.45 -2.50 2.23
CA PHE A 36 19.33 -1.58 2.42
C PHE A 36 19.77 -0.22 2.94
N LYS A 37 19.29 0.84 2.31
CA LYS A 37 19.49 2.20 2.80
C LYS A 37 18.79 2.42 4.13
N THR A 38 19.46 3.05 5.09
CA THR A 38 18.88 3.42 6.38
C THR A 38 18.67 4.93 6.47
N VAL A 39 17.51 5.35 6.95
CA VAL A 39 17.16 6.73 7.25
C VAL A 39 16.72 6.82 8.71
N PHE A 40 17.23 7.80 9.40
CA PHE A 40 16.98 8.03 10.83
C PHE A 40 16.18 9.31 11.02
N GLY A 41 15.40 9.40 12.10
CA GLY A 41 14.77 10.69 12.40
C GLY A 41 13.71 10.66 13.50
N SER A 42 12.98 11.76 13.57
CA SER A 42 11.86 11.95 14.47
C SER A 42 10.64 12.43 13.69
N ALA A 43 9.71 11.53 13.44
CA ALA A 43 8.42 11.90 12.82
C ALA A 43 7.65 12.92 13.67
N LYS A 44 7.81 12.90 15.00
CA LYS A 44 7.21 13.89 15.91
C LYS A 44 7.76 15.28 15.68
N GLN A 45 9.08 15.40 15.42
CA GLN A 45 9.75 16.67 15.18
C GLN A 45 9.78 17.07 13.69
N GLY A 46 9.34 16.15 12.81
CA GLY A 46 9.17 16.40 11.37
C GLY A 46 10.49 16.40 10.58
N TRP A 47 11.51 15.65 11.00
CA TRP A 47 12.76 15.57 10.26
C TRP A 47 13.26 14.12 10.09
N MET A 48 14.01 13.89 8.99
CA MET A 48 14.70 12.63 8.68
C MET A 48 16.08 12.93 8.09
N SER A 49 17.07 12.07 8.34
CA SER A 49 18.46 12.22 7.90
C SER A 49 19.10 10.85 7.65
N GLU A 50 20.16 10.81 6.84
CA GLU A 50 21.03 9.63 6.70
C GLU A 50 21.99 9.45 7.89
N ASP A 51 22.20 10.51 8.68
CA ASP A 51 23.01 10.49 9.92
C ASP A 51 22.14 11.04 11.06
N TRP A 52 21.79 10.20 12.03
CA TRP A 52 20.92 10.58 13.14
C TRP A 52 21.51 11.69 14.06
N ARG A 53 22.84 11.89 13.98
CA ARG A 53 23.55 12.95 14.70
C ARG A 53 23.44 14.31 14.03
N LYS A 54 22.91 14.34 12.79
CA LYS A 54 22.77 15.54 11.96
C LYS A 54 21.31 15.73 11.52
N PRO A 55 20.45 16.24 12.41
CA PRO A 55 19.06 16.55 12.06
C PRO A 55 18.96 17.47 10.85
N THR A 56 18.02 17.20 9.99
CA THR A 56 17.63 18.07 8.86
C THR A 56 16.44 18.95 9.25
N SER A 57 15.97 19.80 8.34
CA SER A 57 14.81 20.68 8.56
C SER A 57 13.47 20.00 8.34
N ASP A 58 13.44 18.86 7.60
CA ASP A 58 12.22 18.24 7.13
C ASP A 58 12.36 16.71 6.86
N ILE A 59 11.32 16.11 6.29
CA ILE A 59 11.26 14.69 5.99
C ILE A 59 11.69 14.35 4.55
N THR A 60 12.17 15.31 3.78
CA THR A 60 12.57 15.11 2.37
C THR A 60 13.55 13.95 2.18
N PRO A 61 14.57 13.74 3.04
CA PRO A 61 15.47 12.59 2.90
C PRO A 61 14.76 11.22 2.96
N LEU A 62 13.66 11.10 3.71
CA LEU A 62 12.84 9.88 3.70
C LEU A 62 12.07 9.74 2.38
N LEU A 63 11.49 10.82 1.89
CA LEU A 63 10.72 10.79 0.63
C LEU A 63 11.64 10.45 -0.56
N ASP A 64 12.83 11.05 -0.59
CA ASP A 64 13.84 10.76 -1.61
C ASP A 64 14.30 9.28 -1.54
N ALA A 65 14.50 8.74 -0.34
CA ALA A 65 14.85 7.33 -0.16
C ALA A 65 13.72 6.41 -0.65
N ILE A 66 12.45 6.75 -0.40
CA ILE A 66 11.29 5.98 -0.92
C ILE A 66 11.29 6.00 -2.45
N LEU A 67 11.49 7.16 -3.08
CA LEU A 67 11.50 7.29 -4.53
C LEU A 67 12.67 6.53 -5.17
N ALA A 68 13.82 6.45 -4.50
CA ALA A 68 15.01 5.77 -5.01
C ALA A 68 14.92 4.25 -4.85
N GLU A 69 14.43 3.76 -3.69
CA GLU A 69 14.54 2.36 -3.29
C GLU A 69 13.27 1.55 -3.58
N ILE A 70 12.10 2.19 -3.60
CA ILE A 70 10.83 1.47 -3.77
C ILE A 70 10.41 1.51 -5.24
N PRO A 71 10.34 0.35 -5.92
CA PRO A 71 9.92 0.32 -7.32
C PRO A 71 8.46 0.75 -7.48
N ALA A 72 8.16 1.44 -8.56
CA ALA A 72 6.79 1.76 -8.93
C ALA A 72 5.97 0.47 -9.14
N PRO A 73 4.64 0.51 -8.93
CA PRO A 73 3.77 -0.62 -9.23
C PRO A 73 3.92 -1.06 -10.69
N LYS A 74 3.97 -2.37 -10.91
CA LYS A 74 4.00 -2.91 -12.29
C LYS A 74 2.63 -2.68 -12.94
N VAL A 75 2.61 -2.02 -14.08
CA VAL A 75 1.42 -1.88 -14.90
C VAL A 75 1.29 -3.12 -15.79
N VAL A 76 0.17 -3.84 -15.65
CA VAL A 76 -0.15 -5.01 -16.46
C VAL A 76 -1.43 -4.72 -17.22
N GLU A 77 -1.36 -4.71 -18.55
CA GLU A 77 -2.52 -4.51 -19.41
C GLU A 77 -3.38 -5.78 -19.50
N GLY A 78 -4.66 -5.61 -19.83
CA GLY A 78 -5.61 -6.70 -20.03
C GLY A 78 -6.95 -6.48 -19.33
N THR A 79 -7.73 -7.53 -19.20
CA THR A 79 -8.98 -7.50 -18.42
C THR A 79 -8.69 -7.12 -16.98
N PRO A 80 -9.55 -6.33 -16.33
CA PRO A 80 -9.32 -5.91 -14.95
C PRO A 80 -9.19 -7.12 -14.02
N GLN A 81 -8.36 -6.96 -12.99
CA GLN A 81 -8.23 -7.96 -11.93
C GLN A 81 -8.04 -7.24 -10.60
N LEU A 82 -9.12 -7.14 -9.84
CA LEU A 82 -9.15 -6.55 -8.52
C LEU A 82 -9.19 -7.66 -7.47
N GLN A 83 -8.18 -7.76 -6.64
CA GLN A 83 -8.19 -8.65 -5.48
C GLN A 83 -8.76 -7.92 -4.27
N VAL A 84 -9.86 -8.43 -3.71
CA VAL A 84 -10.48 -7.88 -2.49
C VAL A 84 -9.66 -8.27 -1.27
N THR A 85 -9.13 -7.27 -0.58
CA THR A 85 -8.26 -7.47 0.59
C THR A 85 -8.89 -6.98 1.90
N SER A 86 -9.87 -6.08 1.81
CA SER A 86 -10.57 -5.52 2.96
C SER A 86 -12.01 -5.19 2.65
N LEU A 87 -12.84 -5.20 3.68
CA LEU A 87 -14.26 -4.87 3.61
C LEU A 87 -14.54 -3.70 4.52
N GLU A 88 -15.27 -2.73 4.00
CA GLU A 88 -15.80 -1.62 4.78
C GLU A 88 -17.32 -1.55 4.65
N TYR A 89 -17.94 -0.80 5.53
CA TYR A 89 -19.38 -0.53 5.49
C TYR A 89 -19.66 0.95 5.69
N SER A 90 -20.56 1.47 4.89
CA SER A 90 -21.11 2.82 5.03
C SER A 90 -22.63 2.75 5.10
N PRO A 91 -23.29 3.48 6.03
CA PRO A 91 -24.75 3.51 6.09
C PRO A 91 -25.40 4.13 4.83
N TYR A 92 -24.64 4.84 4.00
CA TYR A 92 -25.13 5.50 2.80
C TYR A 92 -25.03 4.64 1.53
N VAL A 93 -23.92 3.90 1.39
CA VAL A 93 -23.63 3.14 0.16
C VAL A 93 -23.55 1.62 0.40
N GLY A 94 -23.70 1.18 1.64
CA GLY A 94 -23.65 -0.22 2.00
C GLY A 94 -22.22 -0.78 2.09
N ARG A 95 -22.01 -2.02 1.62
CA ARG A 95 -20.72 -2.69 1.64
C ARG A 95 -19.79 -2.09 0.59
N ILE A 96 -18.53 -1.94 0.97
CA ILE A 96 -17.46 -1.39 0.15
C ILE A 96 -16.33 -2.43 0.09
N ALA A 97 -15.99 -2.88 -1.12
CA ALA A 97 -14.82 -3.72 -1.35
C ALA A 97 -13.59 -2.85 -1.51
N VAL A 98 -12.57 -3.09 -0.71
CA VAL A 98 -11.26 -2.44 -0.89
C VAL A 98 -10.27 -3.48 -1.38
N GLY A 99 -9.51 -3.13 -2.41
CA GLY A 99 -8.55 -4.03 -2.99
C GLY A 99 -7.52 -3.34 -3.88
N LYS A 100 -6.52 -4.12 -4.31
CA LYS A 100 -5.53 -3.67 -5.27
C LYS A 100 -5.92 -4.13 -6.67
N LEU A 101 -5.93 -3.19 -7.61
CA LEU A 101 -6.07 -3.52 -9.03
C LEU A 101 -4.71 -3.99 -9.57
N THR A 102 -4.59 -5.29 -9.83
CA THR A 102 -3.33 -5.94 -10.23
C THR A 102 -3.15 -6.02 -11.74
N ARG A 103 -4.24 -5.80 -12.51
CA ARG A 103 -4.22 -5.79 -13.98
C ARG A 103 -5.35 -4.93 -14.53
N GLY A 104 -5.13 -4.31 -15.68
CA GLY A 104 -6.11 -3.57 -16.46
C GLY A 104 -6.61 -2.30 -15.80
N GLU A 105 -7.82 -1.93 -16.12
CA GLU A 105 -8.49 -0.71 -15.71
C GLU A 105 -9.92 -1.00 -15.27
N LEU A 106 -10.38 -0.36 -14.19
CA LEU A 106 -11.78 -0.37 -13.75
C LEU A 106 -12.44 0.98 -14.02
N ARG A 107 -13.72 0.96 -14.43
CA ARG A 107 -14.52 2.16 -14.66
C ARG A 107 -15.85 2.11 -13.89
N THR A 108 -16.31 3.25 -13.45
CA THR A 108 -17.66 3.40 -12.91
C THR A 108 -18.69 2.99 -13.96
N GLY A 109 -19.67 2.18 -13.57
CA GLY A 109 -20.67 1.63 -14.47
C GLY A 109 -20.29 0.36 -15.24
N GLN A 110 -19.03 -0.07 -15.16
CA GLN A 110 -18.54 -1.29 -15.79
C GLN A 110 -19.19 -2.55 -15.17
N GLN A 111 -19.47 -3.53 -16.02
CA GLN A 111 -19.80 -4.88 -15.56
C GLN A 111 -18.52 -5.66 -15.29
N ILE A 112 -18.51 -6.35 -14.17
CA ILE A 112 -17.40 -7.25 -13.77
C ILE A 112 -17.94 -8.60 -13.35
N SER A 113 -17.10 -9.59 -13.44
CA SER A 113 -17.34 -10.93 -12.90
C SER A 113 -16.68 -11.04 -11.54
N LEU A 114 -17.43 -11.34 -10.50
CA LEU A 114 -16.90 -11.65 -9.18
C LEU A 114 -16.60 -13.14 -9.10
N CYS A 115 -15.32 -13.49 -9.09
CA CYS A 115 -14.85 -14.85 -8.95
C CYS A 115 -14.68 -15.16 -7.46
N LYS A 116 -15.48 -16.09 -6.96
CA LYS A 116 -15.48 -16.55 -5.57
C LYS A 116 -14.80 -17.90 -5.43
N ARG A 117 -14.70 -18.40 -4.21
CA ARG A 117 -14.25 -19.77 -3.93
C ARG A 117 -15.19 -20.79 -4.60
N TYR A 118 -14.66 -21.98 -4.92
CA TYR A 118 -15.39 -23.09 -5.51
C TYR A 118 -15.96 -22.81 -6.91
N ASP A 119 -15.22 -22.02 -7.72
CA ASP A 119 -15.56 -21.71 -9.11
C ASP A 119 -16.91 -21.01 -9.31
N VAL A 120 -17.42 -20.36 -8.28
CA VAL A 120 -18.63 -19.55 -8.36
C VAL A 120 -18.28 -18.21 -8.99
N VAL A 121 -19.00 -17.85 -10.07
CA VAL A 121 -18.83 -16.57 -10.78
C VAL A 121 -20.16 -15.84 -10.83
N GLU A 122 -20.17 -14.63 -10.30
CA GLU A 122 -21.34 -13.74 -10.28
C GLU A 122 -21.07 -12.49 -11.09
N LYS A 123 -22.08 -11.97 -11.80
CA LYS A 123 -21.96 -10.71 -12.56
C LYS A 123 -22.51 -9.56 -11.75
N HIS A 124 -21.71 -8.51 -11.62
CA HIS A 124 -22.07 -7.30 -10.90
C HIS A 124 -21.77 -6.06 -11.74
N LYS A 125 -22.35 -4.94 -11.34
CA LYS A 125 -22.09 -3.64 -11.95
C LYS A 125 -21.50 -2.71 -10.89
N ILE A 126 -20.35 -2.12 -11.20
CA ILE A 126 -19.71 -1.11 -10.35
C ILE A 126 -20.61 0.12 -10.33
N LYS A 127 -21.12 0.50 -9.16
CA LYS A 127 -21.92 1.72 -9.00
C LYS A 127 -21.03 2.93 -8.77
N GLN A 128 -19.92 2.74 -8.03
CA GLN A 128 -19.04 3.83 -7.65
C GLN A 128 -17.62 3.28 -7.44
N LEU A 129 -16.64 4.04 -7.90
CA LEU A 129 -15.21 3.84 -7.62
C LEU A 129 -14.68 4.98 -6.78
N MET A 130 -13.82 4.64 -5.83
CA MET A 130 -13.13 5.62 -4.99
C MET A 130 -11.66 5.26 -4.87
N VAL A 131 -10.81 6.27 -4.78
CA VAL A 131 -9.40 6.15 -4.40
C VAL A 131 -9.17 6.79 -3.03
N PHE A 132 -8.10 6.39 -2.35
CA PHE A 132 -7.73 7.01 -1.09
C PHE A 132 -7.09 8.37 -1.35
N ASP A 133 -7.59 9.39 -0.66
CA ASP A 133 -7.08 10.76 -0.73
C ASP A 133 -6.91 11.30 0.71
N GLY A 134 -5.67 11.39 1.15
CA GLY A 134 -5.34 11.69 2.54
C GLY A 134 -5.96 10.68 3.51
N LEU A 135 -6.78 11.17 4.44
CA LEU A 135 -7.53 10.32 5.40
C LEU A 135 -8.93 9.94 4.90
N GLY A 136 -9.30 10.37 3.72
CA GLY A 136 -10.62 10.12 3.13
C GLY A 136 -10.56 9.29 1.86
N LYS A 137 -11.67 9.32 1.13
CA LYS A 137 -11.82 8.72 -0.19
C LYS A 137 -12.44 9.73 -1.15
N ALA A 138 -11.89 9.80 -2.35
CA ALA A 138 -12.42 10.61 -3.46
C ALA A 138 -13.06 9.71 -4.51
N ASN A 139 -14.20 10.14 -5.07
CA ASN A 139 -14.83 9.46 -6.19
C ASN A 139 -14.02 9.69 -7.46
N VAL A 140 -13.87 8.63 -8.25
CA VAL A 140 -13.20 8.69 -9.55
C VAL A 140 -13.97 7.91 -10.59
N ASP A 141 -13.83 8.28 -11.85
CA ASP A 141 -14.46 7.55 -12.96
C ASP A 141 -13.67 6.31 -13.35
N THR A 142 -12.37 6.34 -13.15
CA THR A 142 -11.44 5.29 -13.62
C THR A 142 -10.35 5.05 -12.59
N VAL A 143 -9.94 3.77 -12.44
CA VAL A 143 -8.79 3.33 -11.64
C VAL A 143 -7.91 2.44 -12.50
N GLN A 144 -6.59 2.64 -12.43
CA GLN A 144 -5.61 1.90 -13.21
C GLN A 144 -4.89 0.82 -12.39
N CYS A 145 -4.30 -0.14 -13.11
CA CYS A 145 -3.46 -1.17 -12.52
C CYS A 145 -2.36 -0.57 -11.65
N GLY A 146 -2.17 -1.14 -10.47
CA GLY A 146 -1.21 -0.69 -9.46
C GLY A 146 -1.85 0.05 -8.29
N ASP A 147 -3.03 0.65 -8.50
CA ASP A 147 -3.73 1.42 -7.49
C ASP A 147 -4.51 0.54 -6.50
N ILE A 148 -4.70 1.07 -5.31
CA ILE A 148 -5.63 0.56 -4.30
C ILE A 148 -6.91 1.37 -4.40
N CYS A 149 -8.03 0.70 -4.61
CA CYS A 149 -9.33 1.35 -4.76
C CYS A 149 -10.41 0.72 -3.89
N ALA A 150 -11.48 1.47 -3.72
CA ALA A 150 -12.70 1.05 -3.06
C ALA A 150 -13.85 0.98 -4.09
N VAL A 151 -14.57 -0.13 -4.11
CA VAL A 151 -15.63 -0.41 -5.08
C VAL A 151 -16.96 -0.59 -4.36
N VAL A 152 -18.00 0.08 -4.87
CA VAL A 152 -19.37 0.01 -4.36
C VAL A 152 -20.30 -0.55 -5.45
N GLY A 153 -21.31 -1.27 -5.02
CA GLY A 153 -22.35 -1.83 -5.91
C GLY A 153 -22.19 -3.31 -6.20
N ILE A 154 -21.24 -3.95 -5.54
CA ILE A 154 -21.09 -5.40 -5.56
C ILE A 154 -21.63 -5.94 -4.23
N ASP A 155 -22.63 -6.78 -4.29
CA ASP A 155 -23.15 -7.44 -3.10
C ASP A 155 -22.51 -8.83 -2.93
N GLY A 156 -22.34 -9.27 -1.69
CA GLY A 156 -21.91 -10.62 -1.38
C GLY A 156 -20.43 -10.94 -1.58
N PHE A 157 -19.55 -9.95 -1.83
CA PHE A 157 -18.12 -10.20 -1.91
C PHE A 157 -17.51 -10.49 -0.54
N GLU A 158 -16.44 -11.27 -0.54
CA GLU A 158 -15.64 -11.67 0.62
C GLU A 158 -14.16 -11.31 0.41
N ILE A 159 -13.40 -11.29 1.51
CA ILE A 159 -11.94 -11.11 1.42
C ILE A 159 -11.34 -12.33 0.69
N GLY A 160 -10.53 -12.05 -0.32
CA GLY A 160 -9.93 -13.05 -1.20
C GLY A 160 -10.65 -13.24 -2.52
N ASP A 161 -11.87 -12.73 -2.69
CA ASP A 161 -12.55 -12.73 -3.98
C ASP A 161 -11.83 -11.85 -5.00
N THR A 162 -12.03 -12.16 -6.27
CA THR A 162 -11.43 -11.40 -7.38
C THR A 162 -12.52 -10.86 -8.28
N GLY A 163 -12.52 -9.54 -8.50
CA GLY A 163 -13.29 -8.86 -9.53
C GLY A 163 -12.51 -8.84 -10.86
N ALA A 164 -13.11 -9.36 -11.96
CA ALA A 164 -12.48 -9.45 -13.27
C ALA A 164 -13.42 -8.97 -14.39
#